data_eed398a48349813fd461046000eb5022
#
_entry.id   eed398a48349813fd461046000eb5022
#
_cell.length_a   1.000
_cell.length_b   1.000
_cell.length_c   1.000
_cell.angle_alpha   90.00
_cell.angle_beta   90.00
_cell.angle_gamma   90.00
#
_symmetry.space_group_name_H-M   'P 1'
#
loop_
_entity.id
_entity.type
_entity.pdbx_description
1 polymer ?
#
loop_
_entity_poly.entity_id
_entity_poly.type
_entity_poly.pdbx_seq_one_letter_code
_entity_poly.pdbx_strand_id
1 'polypeptide(L)'
;MKKFRTVHYTVHMEKIQEKKGPRFAVLADLHGMEFGQDNQILLDAIDRHHPDGILIAGDMIVRCSEETFPVALQLLKNLAKKYPVYYGQGNHEYCLYASDPEENPLTEKYLEYESQVKEAGVHILHNEQKSFRMGETLYRIYGLEIPRLYYKKPFAPMMRFDEVEQLIGDRDEQAVNILLAHNPRYGDAYFGWGADLILSGHYHGGVLRFTRCRGALSPQCELFPRSCC
;
A
#
# COMPACT_ATOMS: atom_id res chain seq x y z
N MET A 1 16.69 -6.39 18.62
CA MET A 1 15.56 -5.47 18.35
C MET A 1 15.61 -5.05 16.89
N LYS A 2 14.53 -5.26 16.12
CA LYS A 2 14.45 -4.84 14.72
C LYS A 2 14.55 -3.31 14.63
N LYS A 3 15.29 -2.80 13.63
CA LYS A 3 15.51 -1.37 13.44
C LYS A 3 14.90 -0.94 12.11
N PHE A 4 14.30 0.23 12.06
CA PHE A 4 13.88 0.92 10.84
C PHE A 4 14.45 2.34 10.83
N ARG A 5 14.30 3.02 9.73
CA ARG A 5 14.58 4.45 9.60
C ARG A 5 13.39 5.16 8.97
N THR A 6 13.14 6.38 9.37
CA THR A 6 12.20 7.27 8.69
C THR A 6 12.92 7.96 7.53
N VAL A 7 12.28 7.95 6.37
CA VAL A 7 12.74 8.68 5.18
C VAL A 7 11.68 9.71 4.83
N HIS A 8 12.09 10.93 4.49
CA HIS A 8 11.19 12.01 4.14
C HIS A 8 11.29 12.29 2.64
N TYR A 9 10.14 12.39 2.02
CA TYR A 9 10.00 12.85 0.64
C TYR A 9 9.09 14.06 0.61
N THR A 10 9.42 15.04 -0.22
CA THR A 10 8.55 16.17 -0.53
C THR A 10 8.22 16.11 -2.01
N VAL A 11 6.93 16.06 -2.32
CA VAL A 11 6.44 16.03 -3.69
C VAL A 11 5.74 17.36 -3.97
N HIS A 12 6.16 18.04 -5.03
CA HIS A 12 5.53 19.27 -5.49
C HIS A 12 4.54 18.94 -6.60
N MET A 13 3.30 19.40 -6.47
CA MET A 13 2.23 19.17 -7.43
C MET A 13 1.53 20.50 -7.72
N GLU A 14 1.35 20.82 -9.01
CA GLU A 14 0.69 22.06 -9.45
C GLU A 14 -0.78 22.16 -9.02
N LYS A 15 -1.44 21.01 -8.83
CA LYS A 15 -2.82 20.94 -8.37
C LYS A 15 -3.03 21.37 -6.91
N ILE A 16 -1.97 21.41 -6.10
CA ILE A 16 -2.04 21.79 -4.69
C ILE A 16 -2.01 23.31 -4.59
N GLN A 17 -3.09 23.89 -4.06
CA GLN A 17 -3.27 25.34 -3.97
C GLN A 17 -2.72 25.93 -2.66
N GLU A 18 -2.56 25.09 -1.63
CA GLU A 18 -2.04 25.48 -0.34
C GLU A 18 -0.52 25.55 -0.32
N LYS A 19 0.03 26.42 0.53
CA LYS A 19 1.49 26.52 0.75
C LYS A 19 2.09 25.20 1.29
N LYS A 20 1.28 24.38 1.94
CA LYS A 20 1.65 23.05 2.45
C LYS A 20 0.49 22.11 2.21
N GLY A 21 0.75 21.04 1.45
CA GLY A 21 -0.15 19.91 1.32
C GLY A 21 -0.13 18.99 2.55
N PRO A 22 -0.97 17.93 2.53
CA PRO A 22 -1.04 16.95 3.62
C PRO A 22 0.28 16.21 3.79
N ARG A 23 0.56 15.84 5.03
CA ARG A 23 1.67 14.94 5.39
C ARG A 23 1.11 13.56 5.65
N PHE A 24 1.60 12.57 4.94
CA PHE A 24 1.23 11.19 5.16
C PHE A 24 2.38 10.38 5.74
N ALA A 25 2.09 9.48 6.67
CA ALA A 25 2.97 8.36 6.95
C ALA A 25 2.62 7.21 6.00
N VAL A 26 3.62 6.66 5.33
CA VAL A 26 3.45 5.59 4.35
C VAL A 26 4.04 4.29 4.90
N LEU A 27 3.25 3.22 4.88
CA LEU A 27 3.66 1.88 5.29
C LEU A 27 3.43 0.91 4.13
N ALA A 28 4.33 -0.08 3.99
CA ALA A 28 4.18 -1.22 3.09
C ALA A 28 5.03 -2.39 3.57
N ASP A 29 4.70 -3.61 3.16
CA ASP A 29 5.53 -4.81 3.33
C ASP A 29 5.95 -5.07 4.80
N LEU A 30 5.09 -4.80 5.77
CA LEU A 30 5.40 -5.09 7.18
C LEU A 30 5.37 -6.59 7.48
N HIS A 31 4.54 -7.38 6.78
CA HIS A 31 4.48 -8.83 6.89
C HIS A 31 4.40 -9.32 8.35
N GLY A 32 3.56 -8.69 9.18
CA GLY A 32 3.45 -8.98 10.61
C GLY A 32 4.72 -8.65 11.42
N MET A 33 5.59 -7.81 10.88
CA MET A 33 6.80 -7.38 11.59
C MET A 33 6.44 -6.45 12.74
N GLU A 34 7.04 -6.69 13.90
CA GLU A 34 6.81 -5.92 15.10
C GLU A 34 8.07 -5.14 15.50
N PHE A 35 7.90 -3.85 15.80
CA PHE A 35 8.94 -2.92 16.24
C PHE A 35 8.68 -2.48 17.69
N GLY A 36 9.24 -3.23 18.64
CA GLY A 36 8.91 -3.13 20.06
C GLY A 36 7.57 -3.81 20.36
N GLN A 37 7.24 -3.92 21.63
CA GLN A 37 5.97 -4.50 22.05
C GLN A 37 4.79 -3.71 21.42
N ASP A 38 3.84 -4.41 20.81
CA ASP A 38 2.64 -3.85 20.18
C ASP A 38 2.97 -2.75 19.14
N ASN A 39 4.13 -2.84 18.50
CA ASN A 39 4.63 -1.84 17.55
C ASN A 39 4.85 -0.43 18.15
N GLN A 40 5.01 -0.28 19.46
CA GLN A 40 5.08 1.03 20.11
C GLN A 40 6.20 1.92 19.54
N ILE A 41 7.37 1.34 19.19
CA ILE A 41 8.48 2.10 18.60
C ILE A 41 8.11 2.68 17.23
N LEU A 42 7.33 1.94 16.43
CA LEU A 42 6.84 2.42 15.14
C LEU A 42 5.77 3.50 15.32
N LEU A 43 4.82 3.28 16.24
CA LEU A 43 3.76 4.24 16.56
C LEU A 43 4.36 5.57 17.06
N ASP A 44 5.32 5.53 17.98
CA ASP A 44 6.00 6.72 18.49
C ASP A 44 6.79 7.46 17.38
N ALA A 45 7.35 6.72 16.43
CA ALA A 45 8.03 7.32 15.30
C ALA A 45 7.05 8.05 14.37
N ILE A 46 5.88 7.45 14.10
CA ILE A 46 4.81 8.07 13.30
C ILE A 46 4.28 9.31 14.01
N ASP A 47 3.95 9.20 15.30
CA ASP A 47 3.39 10.30 16.11
C ASP A 47 4.29 11.53 16.14
N ARG A 48 5.63 11.36 16.21
CA ARG A 48 6.59 12.49 16.19
C ARG A 48 6.53 13.32 14.91
N HIS A 49 6.01 12.77 13.82
CA HIS A 49 5.91 13.49 12.55
C HIS A 49 4.55 14.13 12.33
N HIS A 50 3.57 13.91 13.23
CA HIS A 50 2.23 14.49 13.16
C HIS A 50 1.63 14.38 11.76
N PRO A 51 1.44 13.16 11.20
CA PRO A 51 0.84 13.01 9.88
C PRO A 51 -0.65 13.38 9.92
N ASP A 52 -1.17 13.84 8.78
CA ASP A 52 -2.59 14.08 8.57
C ASP A 52 -3.36 12.79 8.25
N GLY A 53 -2.64 11.71 7.92
CA GLY A 53 -3.21 10.39 7.66
C GLY A 53 -2.14 9.34 7.39
N ILE A 54 -2.58 8.09 7.33
CA ILE A 54 -1.72 6.93 7.07
C ILE A 54 -2.12 6.30 5.74
N LEU A 55 -1.15 6.09 4.85
CA LEU A 55 -1.35 5.41 3.58
C LEU A 55 -0.61 4.06 3.61
N ILE A 56 -1.31 2.97 3.33
CA ILE A 56 -0.76 1.62 3.37
C ILE A 56 -0.78 1.05 1.96
N ALA A 57 0.39 0.71 1.44
CA ALA A 57 0.56 0.18 0.09
C ALA A 57 0.73 -1.35 0.07
N GLY A 58 0.00 -2.06 0.95
CA GLY A 58 -0.15 -3.51 0.94
C GLY A 58 0.87 -4.29 1.76
N ASP A 59 0.63 -5.60 1.83
CA ASP A 59 1.46 -6.63 2.45
C ASP A 59 1.77 -6.36 3.94
N MET A 60 0.72 -6.05 4.70
CA MET A 60 0.80 -5.93 6.17
C MET A 60 0.87 -7.31 6.83
N ILE A 61 0.28 -8.33 6.20
CA ILE A 61 0.24 -9.72 6.66
C ILE A 61 0.99 -10.65 5.70
N VAL A 62 1.14 -11.92 6.09
CA VAL A 62 1.69 -13.00 5.25
C VAL A 62 0.60 -14.05 5.00
N ARG A 63 0.26 -14.30 3.74
CA ARG A 63 -0.85 -15.19 3.32
C ARG A 63 -0.77 -16.64 3.81
N CYS A 64 0.39 -17.11 4.27
CA CYS A 64 0.59 -18.46 4.78
C CYS A 64 0.95 -18.50 6.26
N SER A 65 0.75 -17.39 7.00
CA SER A 65 1.18 -17.24 8.38
C SER A 65 0.12 -16.46 9.17
N GLU A 66 -0.78 -17.20 9.83
CA GLU A 66 -1.88 -16.64 10.60
C GLU A 66 -1.40 -15.74 11.75
N GLU A 67 -0.27 -16.06 12.35
CA GLU A 67 0.32 -15.30 13.45
C GLU A 67 0.64 -13.84 13.09
N THR A 68 0.66 -13.50 11.80
CA THR A 68 0.86 -12.12 11.34
C THR A 68 -0.41 -11.27 11.46
N PHE A 69 -1.60 -11.89 11.48
CA PHE A 69 -2.89 -11.18 11.49
C PHE A 69 -3.10 -10.39 12.79
N PRO A 70 -2.96 -10.96 13.99
CA PRO A 70 -3.13 -10.20 15.23
C PRO A 70 -2.12 -9.05 15.37
N VAL A 71 -0.88 -9.23 14.88
CA VAL A 71 0.15 -8.18 14.93
C VAL A 71 -0.24 -6.99 14.04
N ALA A 72 -0.66 -7.27 12.81
CA ALA A 72 -1.13 -6.24 11.88
C ALA A 72 -2.40 -5.56 12.39
N LEU A 73 -3.38 -6.35 12.89
CA LEU A 73 -4.64 -5.84 13.44
C LEU A 73 -4.40 -4.87 14.61
N GLN A 74 -3.53 -5.24 15.54
CA GLN A 74 -3.22 -4.40 16.70
C GLN A 74 -2.60 -3.07 16.27
N LEU A 75 -1.66 -3.10 15.32
CA LEU A 75 -1.06 -1.88 14.76
C LEU A 75 -2.11 -1.01 14.09
N LEU A 76 -2.96 -1.58 13.22
CA LEU A 76 -4.00 -0.85 12.49
C LEU A 76 -5.04 -0.24 13.43
N LYS A 77 -5.48 -0.98 14.48
CA LYS A 77 -6.36 -0.46 15.53
C LYS A 77 -5.75 0.74 16.25
N ASN A 78 -4.45 0.70 16.56
CA ASN A 78 -3.78 1.81 17.23
C ASN A 78 -3.61 3.04 16.33
N LEU A 79 -3.32 2.84 15.05
CA LEU A 79 -3.24 3.92 14.07
C LEU A 79 -4.60 4.58 13.84
N ALA A 80 -5.66 3.79 13.66
CA ALA A 80 -7.01 4.28 13.38
C ALA A 80 -7.63 5.08 14.53
N LYS A 81 -7.17 4.88 15.78
CA LYS A 81 -7.58 5.71 16.92
C LYS A 81 -7.16 7.18 16.80
N LYS A 82 -6.10 7.45 16.01
CA LYS A 82 -5.46 8.78 15.94
C LYS A 82 -5.52 9.41 14.57
N TYR A 83 -5.55 8.60 13.52
CA TYR A 83 -5.38 9.04 12.13
C TYR A 83 -6.41 8.39 11.21
N PRO A 84 -6.86 9.06 10.16
CA PRO A 84 -7.51 8.38 9.05
C PRO A 84 -6.49 7.44 8.39
N VAL A 85 -6.87 6.17 8.21
CA VAL A 85 -6.02 5.12 7.63
C VAL A 85 -6.65 4.63 6.34
N TYR A 86 -5.89 4.67 5.25
CA TYR A 86 -6.28 4.17 3.93
C TYR A 86 -5.37 3.01 3.55
N TYR A 87 -5.97 1.88 3.24
CA TYR A 87 -5.27 0.63 3.04
C TYR A 87 -5.57 0.06 1.65
N GLY A 88 -4.60 0.14 0.72
CA GLY A 88 -4.57 -0.59 -0.53
C GLY A 88 -3.98 -1.97 -0.30
N GLN A 89 -4.61 -3.02 -0.83
CA GLN A 89 -4.18 -4.40 -0.62
C GLN A 89 -2.90 -4.75 -1.39
N GLY A 90 -2.05 -5.58 -0.78
CA GLY A 90 -0.93 -6.24 -1.44
C GLY A 90 -1.30 -7.61 -1.99
N ASN A 91 -0.33 -8.33 -2.52
CA ASN A 91 -0.57 -9.67 -3.07
C ASN A 91 -0.85 -10.72 -1.99
N HIS A 92 -0.42 -10.50 -0.76
CA HIS A 92 -0.70 -11.41 0.35
C HIS A 92 -2.16 -11.31 0.78
N GLU A 93 -2.69 -10.12 0.97
CA GLU A 93 -4.09 -9.87 1.28
C GLU A 93 -4.99 -10.32 0.13
N TYR A 94 -4.73 -9.85 -1.08
CA TYR A 94 -5.52 -10.17 -2.26
C TYR A 94 -5.59 -11.68 -2.52
N CYS A 95 -4.49 -12.41 -2.28
CA CYS A 95 -4.47 -13.86 -2.44
C CYS A 95 -5.47 -14.56 -1.50
N LEU A 96 -5.61 -14.08 -0.26
CA LEU A 96 -6.56 -14.62 0.71
C LEU A 96 -7.98 -14.16 0.39
N TYR A 97 -8.17 -12.88 0.12
CA TYR A 97 -9.46 -12.30 -0.20
C TYR A 97 -10.13 -12.96 -1.42
N ALA A 98 -9.33 -13.20 -2.48
CA ALA A 98 -9.82 -13.78 -3.73
C ALA A 98 -9.74 -15.33 -3.79
N SER A 99 -9.47 -15.99 -2.66
CA SER A 99 -9.46 -17.47 -2.58
C SER A 99 -10.81 -17.99 -2.13
N ASP A 100 -11.13 -19.22 -2.59
CA ASP A 100 -12.22 -19.98 -2.01
C ASP A 100 -11.81 -20.49 -0.60
N PRO A 101 -12.66 -20.35 0.43
CA PRO A 101 -12.40 -20.92 1.76
C PRO A 101 -12.17 -22.43 1.74
N GLU A 102 -12.81 -23.17 0.82
CA GLU A 102 -12.60 -24.62 0.69
C GLU A 102 -11.18 -24.95 0.17
N GLU A 103 -10.57 -24.05 -0.61
CA GLU A 103 -9.23 -24.23 -1.16
C GLU A 103 -8.13 -23.67 -0.23
N ASN A 104 -8.46 -22.68 0.58
CA ASN A 104 -7.50 -22.04 1.48
C ASN A 104 -8.08 -21.82 2.88
N PRO A 105 -7.65 -22.60 3.87
CA PRO A 105 -8.20 -22.55 5.24
C PRO A 105 -7.94 -21.22 5.97
N LEU A 106 -7.05 -20.38 5.47
CA LEU A 106 -6.79 -19.06 6.05
C LEU A 106 -7.71 -17.98 5.51
N THR A 107 -8.50 -18.25 4.48
CA THR A 107 -9.43 -17.28 3.88
C THR A 107 -10.48 -16.80 4.87
N GLU A 108 -11.16 -17.69 5.58
CA GLU A 108 -12.17 -17.31 6.59
C GLU A 108 -11.54 -16.44 7.71
N LYS A 109 -10.38 -16.83 8.20
CA LYS A 109 -9.66 -16.07 9.22
C LYS A 109 -9.20 -14.71 8.73
N TYR A 110 -8.84 -14.63 7.45
CA TYR A 110 -8.52 -13.34 6.83
C TYR A 110 -9.74 -12.45 6.71
N LEU A 111 -10.90 -12.98 6.32
CA LEU A 111 -12.15 -12.21 6.23
C LEU A 111 -12.57 -11.70 7.62
N GLU A 112 -12.39 -12.49 8.67
CA GLU A 112 -12.60 -12.05 10.05
C GLU A 112 -11.62 -10.93 10.44
N TYR A 113 -10.33 -11.09 10.14
CA TYR A 113 -9.31 -10.04 10.33
C TYR A 113 -9.71 -8.75 9.62
N GLU A 114 -10.09 -8.84 8.35
CA GLU A 114 -10.49 -7.69 7.54
C GLU A 114 -11.73 -6.99 8.11
N SER A 115 -12.73 -7.75 8.57
CA SER A 115 -13.91 -7.20 9.27
C SER A 115 -13.49 -6.38 10.50
N GLN A 116 -12.62 -6.93 11.35
CA GLN A 116 -12.12 -6.24 12.53
C GLN A 116 -11.30 -4.99 12.20
N VAL A 117 -10.56 -5.00 11.08
CA VAL A 117 -9.82 -3.83 10.59
C VAL A 117 -10.78 -2.73 10.14
N LYS A 118 -11.85 -3.08 9.42
CA LYS A 118 -12.91 -2.13 9.01
C LYS A 118 -13.67 -1.57 10.21
N GLU A 119 -14.02 -2.41 11.18
CA GLU A 119 -14.67 -1.99 12.43
C GLU A 119 -13.81 -1.02 13.25
N ALA A 120 -12.49 -1.12 13.17
CA ALA A 120 -11.58 -0.18 13.79
C ALA A 120 -11.52 1.20 13.09
N GLY A 121 -12.18 1.37 11.94
CA GLY A 121 -12.24 2.62 11.18
C GLY A 121 -11.18 2.74 10.09
N VAL A 122 -10.49 1.65 9.73
CA VAL A 122 -9.56 1.63 8.59
C VAL A 122 -10.35 1.52 7.28
N HIS A 123 -10.04 2.37 6.32
CA HIS A 123 -10.59 2.29 4.97
C HIS A 123 -9.78 1.32 4.12
N ILE A 124 -10.20 0.06 4.04
CA ILE A 124 -9.65 -0.90 3.09
C ILE A 124 -10.29 -0.62 1.73
N LEU A 125 -9.45 -0.46 0.69
CA LEU A 125 -9.89 -0.02 -0.64
C LEU A 125 -9.80 -1.21 -1.62
N HIS A 126 -10.94 -1.87 -1.86
CA HIS A 126 -11.11 -2.97 -2.81
C HIS A 126 -11.51 -2.44 -4.20
N ASN A 127 -10.54 -1.98 -4.99
CA ASN A 127 -10.81 -1.23 -6.23
C ASN A 127 -11.75 -0.04 -5.98
N GLU A 128 -11.60 0.59 -4.83
CA GLU A 128 -12.42 1.70 -4.35
C GLU A 128 -11.58 2.96 -4.16
N GLN A 129 -12.26 4.08 -3.98
CA GLN A 129 -11.63 5.35 -3.65
C GLN A 129 -12.28 6.03 -2.45
N LYS A 130 -11.49 6.83 -1.74
CA LYS A 130 -11.94 7.77 -0.71
C LYS A 130 -11.42 9.16 -1.02
N SER A 131 -12.22 10.16 -0.70
CA SER A 131 -11.88 11.56 -0.94
C SER A 131 -11.84 12.33 0.37
N PHE A 132 -10.97 13.33 0.41
CA PHE A 132 -10.98 14.36 1.46
C PHE A 132 -10.55 15.71 0.87
N ARG A 133 -10.82 16.78 1.59
CA ARG A 133 -10.37 18.12 1.24
C ARG A 133 -9.40 18.65 2.28
N MET A 134 -8.38 19.36 1.81
CA MET A 134 -7.53 20.19 2.64
C MET A 134 -7.50 21.59 1.97
N GLY A 135 -8.05 22.60 2.66
CA GLY A 135 -8.29 23.90 2.05
C GLY A 135 -9.14 23.80 0.79
N GLU A 136 -8.67 24.32 -0.32
CA GLU A 136 -9.36 24.29 -1.62
C GLU A 136 -9.04 23.02 -2.43
N THR A 137 -7.98 22.28 -2.07
CA THR A 137 -7.54 21.11 -2.82
C THR A 137 -8.34 19.87 -2.45
N LEU A 138 -8.87 19.18 -3.47
CA LEU A 138 -9.51 17.87 -3.34
C LEU A 138 -8.46 16.77 -3.55
N TYR A 139 -8.43 15.80 -2.66
CA TYR A 139 -7.59 14.61 -2.75
C TYR A 139 -8.46 13.38 -2.92
N ARG A 140 -8.08 12.48 -3.82
CA ARG A 140 -8.66 11.15 -3.97
C ARG A 140 -7.61 10.08 -3.80
N ILE A 141 -7.87 9.16 -2.90
CA ILE A 141 -7.01 7.99 -2.63
C ILE A 141 -7.71 6.78 -3.21
N TYR A 142 -7.06 6.14 -4.18
CA TYR A 142 -7.53 4.93 -4.84
C TYR A 142 -6.72 3.73 -4.35
N GLY A 143 -7.38 2.60 -4.11
CA GLY A 143 -6.74 1.30 -3.89
C GLY A 143 -6.92 0.43 -5.13
N LEU A 144 -5.83 -0.03 -5.73
CA LEU A 144 -5.85 -0.93 -6.87
C LEU A 144 -5.50 -2.36 -6.45
N GLU A 145 -6.45 -3.26 -6.55
CA GLU A 145 -6.23 -4.69 -6.44
C GLU A 145 -5.66 -5.24 -7.75
N ILE A 146 -4.42 -5.69 -7.69
CA ILE A 146 -3.73 -6.20 -8.86
C ILE A 146 -4.04 -7.69 -9.03
N PRO A 147 -4.70 -8.14 -10.12
CA PRO A 147 -5.07 -9.53 -10.31
C PRO A 147 -3.87 -10.49 -10.28
N ARG A 148 -4.09 -11.72 -9.80
CA ARG A 148 -3.02 -12.76 -9.63
C ARG A 148 -2.20 -13.00 -10.89
N LEU A 149 -2.78 -12.82 -12.07
CA LEU A 149 -2.07 -13.04 -13.33
C LEU A 149 -0.83 -12.14 -13.47
N TYR A 150 -0.86 -10.93 -12.88
CA TYR A 150 0.23 -9.95 -12.89
C TYR A 150 1.34 -10.25 -11.88
N TYR A 151 1.16 -11.28 -11.04
CA TYR A 151 2.18 -11.80 -10.12
C TYR A 151 2.79 -13.13 -10.58
N LYS A 152 2.40 -13.65 -11.76
CA LYS A 152 2.97 -14.90 -12.30
C LYS A 152 4.45 -14.75 -12.59
N LYS A 153 5.23 -15.78 -12.24
CA LYS A 153 6.68 -15.87 -12.51
C LYS A 153 6.93 -16.96 -13.56
N PRO A 154 7.88 -16.78 -14.46
CA PRO A 154 8.67 -15.57 -14.72
C PRO A 154 8.00 -14.58 -15.67
N PHE A 155 6.87 -14.93 -16.30
CA PHE A 155 6.23 -14.19 -17.40
C PHE A 155 4.85 -13.66 -17.01
N ALA A 156 4.83 -12.59 -16.20
CA ALA A 156 3.61 -11.82 -16.02
C ALA A 156 3.39 -10.88 -17.23
N PRO A 157 2.15 -10.72 -17.70
CA PRO A 157 1.86 -9.74 -18.77
C PRO A 157 2.15 -8.32 -18.28
N MET A 158 2.28 -7.38 -19.22
CA MET A 158 2.30 -5.96 -18.90
C MET A 158 0.85 -5.47 -18.76
N MET A 159 0.60 -4.68 -17.72
CA MET A 159 -0.68 -4.02 -17.50
C MET A 159 -0.78 -2.78 -18.38
N ARG A 160 -1.97 -2.49 -18.88
CA ARG A 160 -2.28 -1.30 -19.66
C ARG A 160 -3.07 -0.31 -18.80
N PHE A 161 -3.05 0.97 -19.19
CA PHE A 161 -3.78 2.00 -18.43
C PHE A 161 -5.30 1.81 -18.46
N ASP A 162 -5.86 1.29 -19.57
CA ASP A 162 -7.28 0.97 -19.71
C ASP A 162 -7.73 -0.18 -18.80
N GLU A 163 -6.83 -1.08 -18.43
CA GLU A 163 -7.10 -2.13 -17.43
C GLU A 163 -7.17 -1.53 -16.01
N VAL A 164 -6.35 -0.52 -15.71
CA VAL A 164 -6.45 0.22 -14.44
C VAL A 164 -7.80 0.93 -14.36
N GLU A 165 -8.20 1.62 -15.43
CA GLU A 165 -9.49 2.31 -15.55
C GLU A 165 -10.69 1.34 -15.38
N GLN A 166 -10.62 0.15 -15.98
CA GLN A 166 -11.65 -0.89 -15.81
C GLN A 166 -11.79 -1.37 -14.35
N LEU A 167 -10.69 -1.36 -13.58
CA LEU A 167 -10.68 -1.83 -12.20
C LEU A 167 -11.14 -0.76 -11.20
N ILE A 168 -10.71 0.49 -11.35
CA ILE A 168 -10.93 1.55 -10.37
C ILE A 168 -11.68 2.77 -10.92
N GLY A 169 -12.13 2.72 -12.16
CA GLY A 169 -12.83 3.82 -12.83
C GLY A 169 -11.91 4.95 -13.28
N ASP A 170 -12.53 6.01 -13.77
CA ASP A 170 -11.84 7.21 -14.24
C ASP A 170 -11.18 7.98 -13.09
N ARG A 171 -10.05 8.62 -13.40
CA ARG A 171 -9.47 9.62 -12.49
C ARG A 171 -10.35 10.87 -12.40
N ASP A 172 -10.24 11.59 -11.32
CA ASP A 172 -10.78 12.95 -11.21
C ASP A 172 -9.72 13.97 -11.64
N GLU A 173 -9.95 14.64 -12.75
CA GLU A 173 -9.00 15.62 -13.29
C GLU A 173 -8.78 16.84 -12.38
N GLN A 174 -9.77 17.17 -11.55
CA GLN A 174 -9.73 18.31 -10.63
C GLN A 174 -9.11 17.96 -9.27
N ALA A 175 -8.94 16.66 -8.97
CA ALA A 175 -8.36 16.20 -7.72
C ALA A 175 -6.88 15.84 -7.85
N VAL A 176 -6.18 15.83 -6.73
CA VAL A 176 -4.89 15.12 -6.59
C VAL A 176 -5.19 13.65 -6.42
N ASN A 177 -4.83 12.83 -7.42
CA ASN A 177 -5.11 11.40 -7.46
C ASN A 177 -3.91 10.61 -6.90
N ILE A 178 -4.08 10.06 -5.71
CA ILE A 178 -3.09 9.21 -5.03
C ILE A 178 -3.50 7.76 -5.24
N LEU A 179 -2.63 6.96 -5.84
CA LEU A 179 -2.86 5.54 -6.12
C LEU A 179 -2.04 4.66 -5.18
N LEU A 180 -2.71 3.83 -4.41
CA LEU A 180 -2.13 2.73 -3.66
C LEU A 180 -2.16 1.49 -4.55
N ALA A 181 -1.02 1.17 -5.19
CA ALA A 181 -0.88 0.03 -6.09
C ALA A 181 0.39 -0.74 -5.71
N HIS A 182 0.20 -1.89 -5.07
CA HIS A 182 1.26 -2.61 -4.39
C HIS A 182 2.48 -2.96 -5.27
N ASN A 183 2.26 -3.32 -6.55
CA ASN A 183 3.33 -3.75 -7.44
C ASN A 183 3.86 -2.61 -8.33
N PRO A 184 5.08 -2.11 -8.11
CA PRO A 184 5.64 -0.98 -8.87
C PRO A 184 5.99 -1.31 -10.34
N ARG A 185 5.95 -2.59 -10.74
CA ARG A 185 6.25 -3.03 -12.11
C ARG A 185 5.38 -2.33 -13.15
N TYR A 186 4.15 -2.00 -12.79
CA TYR A 186 3.13 -1.47 -13.70
C TYR A 186 3.00 0.05 -13.63
N GLY A 187 4.03 0.74 -13.14
CA GLY A 187 4.07 2.19 -12.99
C GLY A 187 3.69 2.96 -14.25
N ASP A 188 4.11 2.49 -15.43
CA ASP A 188 3.76 3.13 -16.72
C ASP A 188 2.23 3.09 -16.96
N ALA A 189 1.54 2.00 -16.57
CA ALA A 189 0.08 1.92 -16.67
C ALA A 189 -0.60 2.86 -15.66
N TYR A 190 -0.07 2.95 -14.46
CA TYR A 190 -0.61 3.82 -13.40
C TYR A 190 -0.49 5.30 -13.76
N PHE A 191 0.66 5.72 -14.28
CA PHE A 191 0.84 7.08 -14.80
C PHE A 191 0.01 7.33 -16.06
N GLY A 192 -0.10 6.33 -16.96
CA GLY A 192 -0.95 6.40 -18.14
C GLY A 192 -2.43 6.57 -17.79
N TRP A 193 -2.91 5.94 -16.71
CA TRP A 193 -4.24 6.17 -16.17
C TRP A 193 -4.40 7.58 -15.59
N GLY A 194 -3.32 8.17 -15.08
CA GLY A 194 -3.27 9.56 -14.61
C GLY A 194 -3.17 9.72 -13.10
N ALA A 195 -2.52 8.80 -12.40
CA ALA A 195 -2.13 9.00 -11.01
C ALA A 195 -1.14 10.16 -10.89
N ASP A 196 -1.39 11.08 -9.96
CA ASP A 196 -0.45 12.17 -9.63
C ASP A 196 0.64 11.68 -8.66
N LEU A 197 0.30 10.71 -7.80
CA LEU A 197 1.23 10.03 -6.88
C LEU A 197 0.91 8.53 -6.83
N ILE A 198 1.94 7.71 -6.95
CA ILE A 198 1.83 6.26 -6.82
C ILE A 198 2.63 5.81 -5.59
N LEU A 199 2.00 5.04 -4.72
CA LEU A 199 2.64 4.41 -3.57
C LEU A 199 2.60 2.90 -3.74
N SER A 200 3.77 2.26 -3.67
CA SER A 200 3.94 0.83 -3.91
C SER A 200 4.86 0.20 -2.86
N GLY A 201 4.75 -1.11 -2.72
CA GLY A 201 5.61 -1.98 -1.93
C GLY A 201 6.24 -3.08 -2.79
N HIS A 202 6.07 -4.36 -2.37
CA HIS A 202 6.36 -5.59 -3.10
C HIS A 202 7.84 -5.91 -3.35
N TYR A 203 8.65 -4.94 -3.70
CA TYR A 203 10.04 -5.19 -4.10
C TYR A 203 11.01 -5.27 -2.92
N HIS A 204 10.60 -4.84 -1.72
CA HIS A 204 11.45 -4.82 -0.50
C HIS A 204 12.82 -4.18 -0.76
N GLY A 205 12.90 -3.34 -1.79
CA GLY A 205 14.15 -2.79 -2.32
C GLY A 205 15.01 -3.80 -3.10
N GLY A 206 14.44 -4.94 -3.55
CA GLY A 206 15.09 -5.99 -4.32
C GLY A 206 15.61 -7.16 -3.48
N VAL A 207 15.57 -8.37 -4.06
CA VAL A 207 16.09 -9.61 -3.45
C VAL A 207 17.61 -9.58 -3.33
N LEU A 208 18.29 -8.99 -4.33
CA LEU A 208 19.71 -8.69 -4.33
C LEU A 208 19.93 -7.21 -4.63
N ARG A 209 20.78 -6.55 -3.85
CA ARG A 209 21.14 -5.14 -4.03
C ARG A 209 22.63 -4.97 -4.25
N PHE A 210 23.02 -4.16 -5.23
CA PHE A 210 24.39 -3.70 -5.39
C PHE A 210 24.65 -2.38 -4.67
N THR A 211 23.64 -1.51 -4.61
CA THR A 211 23.73 -0.21 -3.93
C THR A 211 22.44 0.09 -3.15
N ARG A 212 22.43 1.20 -2.40
CA ARG A 212 21.22 1.62 -1.67
C ARG A 212 20.02 1.94 -2.58
N CYS A 213 20.27 2.23 -3.85
CA CYS A 213 19.25 2.68 -4.82
C CYS A 213 19.16 1.78 -6.08
N ARG A 214 19.83 0.61 -6.11
CA ARG A 214 19.77 -0.29 -7.27
C ARG A 214 19.69 -1.74 -6.82
N GLY A 215 18.55 -2.37 -7.04
CA GLY A 215 18.36 -3.80 -6.92
C GLY A 215 19.00 -4.54 -8.10
N ALA A 216 19.53 -5.72 -7.85
CA ALA A 216 20.04 -6.61 -8.92
C ALA A 216 18.97 -7.56 -9.43
N LEU A 217 18.04 -7.95 -8.53
CA LEU A 217 16.97 -8.91 -8.83
C LEU A 217 15.71 -8.53 -8.07
N SER A 218 14.58 -8.42 -8.78
CA SER A 218 13.26 -8.22 -8.15
C SER A 218 12.68 -9.53 -7.65
N PRO A 219 11.66 -9.52 -6.77
CA PRO A 219 10.89 -10.70 -6.40
C PRO A 219 10.23 -11.41 -7.58
N GLN A 220 10.03 -10.73 -8.70
CA GLN A 220 9.48 -11.26 -9.95
C GLN A 220 10.56 -11.76 -10.94
N CYS A 221 11.81 -11.93 -10.48
CA CYS A 221 12.95 -12.38 -11.27
C CYS A 221 13.37 -11.41 -12.39
N GLU A 222 13.08 -10.11 -12.25
CA GLU A 222 13.60 -9.09 -13.16
C GLU A 222 15.02 -8.71 -12.78
N LEU A 223 15.90 -8.69 -13.76
CA LEU A 223 17.27 -8.22 -13.59
C LEU A 223 17.31 -6.68 -13.68
N PHE A 224 17.97 -6.04 -12.72
CA PHE A 224 18.14 -4.58 -12.65
C PHE A 224 16.84 -3.79 -12.78
N PRO A 225 15.81 -4.11 -11.98
CA PRO A 225 14.52 -3.43 -12.07
C PRO A 225 14.67 -1.93 -11.77
N ARG A 226 13.99 -1.10 -12.57
CA ARG A 226 14.04 0.38 -12.43
C ARG A 226 13.42 0.88 -11.12
N SER A 227 12.56 0.08 -10.51
CA SER A 227 11.72 0.44 -9.34
C SER A 227 12.26 -0.05 -7.99
N CYS A 228 13.48 -0.58 -7.91
CA CYS A 228 14.09 -1.02 -6.64
C CYS A 228 14.91 0.12 -6.02
N CYS A 229 14.23 1.10 -5.43
CA CYS A 229 14.89 2.16 -4.67
C CYS A 229 14.67 2.04 -3.17
#